data_38bd3da9e3b5361896e4cc8b468cf53c
#
_entry.id   38bd3da9e3b5361896e4cc8b468cf53c
#
_cell.length_a   1.000
_cell.length_b   1.000
_cell.length_c   1.000
_cell.angle_alpha   90.00
_cell.angle_beta   90.00
_cell.angle_gamma   90.00
#
_symmetry.space_group_name_H-M   'P 1'
#
loop_
_entity.id
_entity.type
_entity.pdbx_description
1 polymer ?
#
loop_
_entity_poly.entity_id
_entity_poly.type
_entity_poly.pdbx_seq_one_letter_code
_entity_poly.pdbx_strand_id
1 'polypeptide(L)'
;LSNMLISQHDGRHLGRIPPPGFDAIVADVPCTGNATTRKNRNLWWKWTPKNGRALFKLQVDIVARGASLLVPGGKLMLSTCSIDPVENEAVVAELLRQLPYLQLVPIDEKLVPGLTLQKGLKDWDILNEQGQIVGFDGTIPELPLLKPVHLSPQKRMKLADNTELESEINLEKELEIESLLPLCRRLRHQDNDTGGFFVAMLMHKKDATPQGIARTFIHKRALP
;
A
#
# COMPACT_ATOMS: atom_id res chain seq x y z
N LEU A 1 12.08 -25.81 -16.02
CA LEU A 1 12.77 -24.70 -15.38
C LEU A 1 13.53 -25.25 -14.18
N SER A 2 14.86 -25.22 -14.22
CA SER A 2 15.72 -25.81 -13.17
C SER A 2 15.98 -24.88 -11.96
N ASN A 3 15.47 -23.65 -12.05
CA ASN A 3 15.73 -22.56 -11.09
C ASN A 3 14.45 -22.00 -10.47
N MET A 4 13.38 -22.77 -10.41
CA MET A 4 12.09 -22.34 -9.86
C MET A 4 11.67 -23.24 -8.72
N LEU A 5 11.29 -22.66 -7.59
CA LEU A 5 10.64 -23.34 -6.47
C LEU A 5 9.22 -22.79 -6.34
N ILE A 6 8.24 -23.69 -6.27
CA ILE A 6 6.83 -23.33 -6.03
C ILE A 6 6.46 -23.81 -4.63
N SER A 7 5.84 -22.95 -3.86
CA SER A 7 5.31 -23.29 -2.54
C SER A 7 3.91 -22.67 -2.39
N GLN A 8 3.09 -23.28 -1.53
CA GLN A 8 1.79 -22.75 -1.13
C GLN A 8 1.84 -22.43 0.35
N HIS A 9 1.67 -21.14 0.66
CA HIS A 9 1.71 -20.64 2.03
C HIS A 9 0.93 -19.34 2.16
N ASP A 10 0.53 -19.00 3.39
CA ASP A 10 0.02 -17.65 3.68
C ASP A 10 1.17 -16.65 3.58
N GLY A 11 1.04 -15.67 2.67
CA GLY A 11 2.08 -14.70 2.39
C GLY A 11 2.51 -13.87 3.61
N ARG A 12 1.63 -13.70 4.61
CA ARG A 12 1.95 -13.03 5.88
C ARG A 12 2.95 -13.80 6.72
N HIS A 13 3.01 -15.10 6.55
CA HIS A 13 3.81 -16.02 7.36
C HIS A 13 4.85 -16.80 6.55
N LEU A 14 5.17 -16.35 5.33
CA LEU A 14 6.23 -16.96 4.54
C LEU A 14 7.49 -17.12 5.40
N GLY A 15 7.97 -18.35 5.50
CA GLY A 15 9.00 -18.76 6.44
C GLY A 15 10.33 -18.02 6.29
N ARG A 16 11.31 -18.42 7.08
CA ARG A 16 12.67 -17.89 6.96
C ARG A 16 13.26 -18.29 5.62
N ILE A 17 13.82 -17.29 4.93
CA ILE A 17 14.61 -17.51 3.73
C ILE A 17 16.07 -17.53 4.15
N PRO A 18 16.90 -18.39 3.53
CA PRO A 18 18.33 -18.34 3.75
C PRO A 18 18.90 -16.95 3.45
N PRO A 19 19.84 -16.43 4.24
CA PRO A 19 20.53 -15.21 3.88
C PRO A 19 21.18 -15.32 2.50
N PRO A 20 21.29 -14.24 1.73
CA PRO A 20 21.09 -12.85 2.16
C PRO A 20 19.65 -12.33 2.07
N GLY A 21 18.69 -13.03 1.49
CA GLY A 21 17.32 -12.59 1.20
C GLY A 21 17.08 -12.45 -0.30
N PHE A 22 16.08 -11.66 -0.70
CA PHE A 22 15.71 -11.44 -2.11
C PHE A 22 16.15 -10.07 -2.63
N ASP A 23 16.68 -10.05 -3.85
CA ASP A 23 16.99 -8.81 -4.58
C ASP A 23 15.72 -8.15 -5.13
N ALA A 24 14.73 -8.96 -5.50
CA ALA A 24 13.46 -8.50 -6.06
C ALA A 24 12.29 -9.36 -5.61
N ILE A 25 11.18 -8.70 -5.29
CA ILE A 25 9.91 -9.34 -4.93
C ILE A 25 8.79 -8.70 -5.76
N VAL A 26 7.87 -9.53 -6.25
CA VAL A 26 6.59 -9.09 -6.80
C VAL A 26 5.49 -9.57 -5.86
N ALA A 27 4.73 -8.63 -5.33
CA ALA A 27 3.60 -8.86 -4.43
C ALA A 27 2.30 -8.46 -5.14
N ASP A 28 1.70 -9.40 -5.85
CA ASP A 28 0.35 -9.26 -6.41
C ASP A 28 -0.64 -9.71 -5.33
N VAL A 29 -1.12 -8.75 -4.55
CA VAL A 29 -1.84 -9.04 -3.31
C VAL A 29 -3.33 -9.31 -3.57
N PRO A 30 -4.01 -10.09 -2.71
CA PRO A 30 -5.45 -10.22 -2.77
C PRO A 30 -6.14 -8.86 -2.73
N CYS A 31 -7.04 -8.62 -3.68
CA CYS A 31 -7.80 -7.38 -3.77
C CYS A 31 -9.24 -7.65 -4.19
N THR A 32 -10.11 -6.64 -4.14
CA THR A 32 -11.51 -6.79 -4.58
C THR A 32 -11.64 -7.03 -6.08
N GLY A 33 -10.59 -6.72 -6.85
CA GLY A 33 -10.59 -6.92 -8.30
C GLY A 33 -11.52 -5.99 -9.06
N ASN A 34 -11.95 -4.86 -8.47
CA ASN A 34 -12.94 -3.96 -9.08
C ASN A 34 -12.48 -3.31 -10.39
N ALA A 35 -11.19 -3.37 -10.69
CA ALA A 35 -10.67 -3.00 -12.02
C ALA A 35 -10.85 -4.09 -13.08
N THR A 36 -11.40 -5.26 -12.74
CA THR A 36 -11.63 -6.36 -13.68
C THR A 36 -13.08 -6.49 -14.13
N THR A 37 -13.90 -5.47 -13.92
CA THR A 37 -15.35 -5.46 -14.23
C THR A 37 -15.67 -5.79 -15.70
N ARG A 38 -14.74 -5.52 -16.64
CA ARG A 38 -14.87 -5.92 -18.04
C ARG A 38 -14.89 -7.46 -18.22
N LYS A 39 -14.11 -8.18 -17.39
CA LYS A 39 -14.05 -9.65 -17.38
C LYS A 39 -15.08 -10.23 -16.42
N ASN A 40 -15.23 -9.61 -15.26
CA ASN A 40 -16.07 -10.09 -14.17
C ASN A 40 -17.22 -9.11 -13.91
N ARG A 41 -18.28 -9.23 -14.72
CA ARG A 41 -19.44 -8.33 -14.65
C ARG A 41 -20.16 -8.39 -13.29
N ASN A 42 -20.05 -9.50 -12.57
CA ASN A 42 -20.68 -9.64 -11.25
C ASN A 42 -20.13 -8.67 -10.21
N LEU A 43 -18.93 -8.12 -10.41
CA LEU A 43 -18.36 -7.12 -9.50
C LEU A 43 -19.19 -5.83 -9.47
N TRP A 44 -19.87 -5.45 -10.53
CA TRP A 44 -20.76 -4.29 -10.56
C TRP A 44 -21.85 -4.35 -9.48
N TRP A 45 -22.26 -5.55 -9.10
CA TRP A 45 -23.36 -5.78 -8.15
C TRP A 45 -22.87 -6.20 -6.77
N LYS A 46 -21.66 -6.76 -6.69
CA LYS A 46 -21.13 -7.38 -5.46
C LYS A 46 -20.12 -6.51 -4.74
N TRP A 47 -19.46 -5.59 -5.45
CA TRP A 47 -18.46 -4.74 -4.84
C TRP A 47 -19.13 -3.68 -3.94
N THR A 48 -18.52 -3.48 -2.77
CA THR A 48 -18.87 -2.41 -1.83
C THR A 48 -17.60 -1.79 -1.25
N PRO A 49 -17.62 -0.53 -0.77
CA PRO A 49 -16.48 0.08 -0.11
C PRO A 49 -15.94 -0.73 1.09
N LYS A 50 -16.83 -1.45 1.79
CA LYS A 50 -16.45 -2.35 2.88
C LYS A 50 -15.52 -3.48 2.45
N ASN A 51 -15.69 -4.00 1.24
CA ASN A 51 -14.86 -5.08 0.71
C ASN A 51 -13.38 -4.66 0.63
N GLY A 52 -13.10 -3.46 0.10
CA GLY A 52 -11.73 -2.91 0.03
C GLY A 52 -11.13 -2.69 1.43
N ARG A 53 -11.89 -2.06 2.33
CA ARG A 53 -11.45 -1.85 3.72
C ARG A 53 -11.12 -3.16 4.45
N ALA A 54 -11.90 -4.21 4.22
CA ALA A 54 -11.67 -5.52 4.85
C ALA A 54 -10.35 -6.18 4.41
N LEU A 55 -9.85 -5.86 3.20
CA LEU A 55 -8.60 -6.40 2.67
C LEU A 55 -7.37 -5.55 3.01
N PHE A 56 -7.55 -4.28 3.38
CA PHE A 56 -6.48 -3.33 3.64
C PHE A 56 -5.38 -3.90 4.56
N LYS A 57 -5.77 -4.38 5.74
CA LYS A 57 -4.80 -4.93 6.69
C LYS A 57 -4.07 -6.16 6.16
N LEU A 58 -4.77 -7.05 5.48
CA LEU A 58 -4.18 -8.24 4.87
C LEU A 58 -3.13 -7.86 3.83
N GLN A 59 -3.42 -6.87 2.98
CA GLN A 59 -2.52 -6.36 1.96
C GLN A 59 -1.26 -5.75 2.58
N VAL A 60 -1.43 -4.89 3.60
CA VAL A 60 -0.30 -4.32 4.36
C VAL A 60 0.58 -5.42 4.96
N ASP A 61 -0.01 -6.40 5.65
CA ASP A 61 0.73 -7.47 6.32
C ASP A 61 1.53 -8.33 5.33
N ILE A 62 0.96 -8.66 4.16
CA ILE A 62 1.66 -9.43 3.11
C ILE A 62 2.85 -8.65 2.55
N VAL A 63 2.64 -7.38 2.20
CA VAL A 63 3.70 -6.55 1.61
C VAL A 63 4.78 -6.24 2.63
N ALA A 64 4.42 -5.96 3.88
CA ALA A 64 5.37 -5.75 4.97
C ALA A 64 6.22 -7.01 5.20
N ARG A 65 5.62 -8.20 5.12
CA ARG A 65 6.38 -9.45 5.18
C ARG A 65 7.35 -9.56 4.00
N GLY A 66 6.89 -9.32 2.77
CA GLY A 66 7.75 -9.28 1.60
C GLY A 66 8.92 -8.29 1.77
N ALA A 67 8.63 -7.07 2.21
CA ALA A 67 9.65 -6.06 2.46
C ALA A 67 10.71 -6.50 3.47
N SER A 68 10.32 -7.24 4.52
CA SER A 68 11.24 -7.78 5.52
C SER A 68 12.18 -8.88 4.99
N LEU A 69 11.93 -9.37 3.80
CA LEU A 69 12.72 -10.41 3.13
C LEU A 69 13.65 -9.84 2.05
N LEU A 70 13.60 -8.53 1.80
CA LEU A 70 14.51 -7.87 0.86
C LEU A 70 15.91 -7.70 1.44
N VAL A 71 16.90 -7.81 0.56
CA VAL A 71 18.25 -7.31 0.87
C VAL A 71 18.27 -5.78 0.84
N PRO A 72 19.24 -5.12 1.53
CA PRO A 72 19.45 -3.68 1.36
C PRO A 72 19.68 -3.31 -0.13
N GLY A 73 18.89 -2.35 -0.62
CA GLY A 73 18.86 -2.00 -2.04
C GLY A 73 17.93 -2.86 -2.89
N GLY A 74 17.37 -3.95 -2.34
CA GLY A 74 16.38 -4.79 -3.01
C GLY A 74 15.07 -4.05 -3.27
N LYS A 75 14.31 -4.49 -4.27
CA LYS A 75 13.08 -3.84 -4.73
C LYS A 75 11.86 -4.76 -4.56
N LEU A 76 10.74 -4.17 -4.17
CA LEU A 76 9.45 -4.84 -4.11
C LEU A 76 8.45 -4.07 -4.98
N MET A 77 7.81 -4.78 -5.91
CA MET A 77 6.69 -4.27 -6.67
C MET A 77 5.39 -4.76 -6.02
N LEU A 78 4.60 -3.82 -5.53
CA LEU A 78 3.22 -4.05 -5.13
C LEU A 78 2.32 -3.88 -6.35
N SER A 79 1.40 -4.83 -6.56
CA SER A 79 0.38 -4.72 -7.61
C SER A 79 -0.99 -5.16 -7.13
N THR A 80 -2.03 -4.58 -7.74
CA THR A 80 -3.42 -4.99 -7.57
C THR A 80 -4.20 -4.84 -8.87
N CYS A 81 -5.23 -5.64 -9.05
CA CYS A 81 -6.27 -5.40 -10.06
C CYS A 81 -7.47 -4.62 -9.46
N SER A 82 -7.18 -3.66 -8.57
CA SER A 82 -8.15 -2.74 -7.99
C SER A 82 -7.88 -1.30 -8.43
N ILE A 83 -8.95 -0.50 -8.56
CA ILE A 83 -8.86 0.96 -8.71
C ILE A 83 -9.20 1.70 -7.40
N ASP A 84 -9.52 0.98 -6.34
CA ASP A 84 -9.82 1.55 -5.04
C ASP A 84 -8.55 2.09 -4.36
N PRO A 85 -8.45 3.39 -4.05
CA PRO A 85 -7.28 3.94 -3.38
C PRO A 85 -7.04 3.32 -1.99
N VAL A 86 -8.07 2.80 -1.34
CA VAL A 86 -7.94 2.12 -0.04
C VAL A 86 -7.10 0.84 -0.16
N GLU A 87 -7.20 0.13 -1.29
CA GLU A 87 -6.42 -1.08 -1.58
C GLU A 87 -5.07 -0.78 -2.25
N ASN A 88 -4.81 0.47 -2.60
CA ASN A 88 -3.68 0.92 -3.39
C ASN A 88 -2.80 1.93 -2.63
N GLU A 89 -3.04 3.23 -2.81
CA GLU A 89 -2.22 4.28 -2.20
C GLU A 89 -2.27 4.26 -0.68
N ALA A 90 -3.40 3.91 -0.07
CA ALA A 90 -3.50 3.78 1.37
C ALA A 90 -2.57 2.68 1.91
N VAL A 91 -2.48 1.54 1.21
CA VAL A 91 -1.55 0.45 1.56
C VAL A 91 -0.11 0.94 1.47
N VAL A 92 0.26 1.66 0.39
CA VAL A 92 1.60 2.24 0.23
C VAL A 92 1.90 3.24 1.35
N ALA A 93 0.98 4.14 1.65
CA ALA A 93 1.14 5.12 2.72
C ALA A 93 1.39 4.45 4.07
N GLU A 94 0.62 3.42 4.39
CA GLU A 94 0.77 2.68 5.64
C GLU A 94 2.11 1.94 5.74
N LEU A 95 2.58 1.36 4.64
CA LEU A 95 3.91 0.73 4.58
C LEU A 95 5.02 1.74 4.84
N LEU A 96 4.93 2.95 4.28
CA LEU A 96 5.92 4.02 4.50
C LEU A 96 5.87 4.55 5.94
N ARG A 97 4.70 4.53 6.61
CA ARG A 97 4.57 4.86 8.03
C ARG A 97 5.25 3.83 8.92
N GLN A 98 4.96 2.55 8.67
CA GLN A 98 5.41 1.45 9.53
C GLN A 98 6.87 1.08 9.31
N LEU A 99 7.39 1.22 8.08
CA LEU A 99 8.67 0.68 7.65
C LEU A 99 9.60 1.80 7.16
N PRO A 100 10.27 2.53 8.05
CA PRO A 100 11.09 3.69 7.70
C PRO A 100 12.31 3.33 6.83
N TYR A 101 12.65 2.05 6.74
CA TYR A 101 13.69 1.54 5.84
C TYR A 101 13.20 1.38 4.39
N LEU A 102 11.90 1.49 4.13
CA LEU A 102 11.36 1.52 2.77
C LEU A 102 11.31 2.94 2.22
N GLN A 103 11.45 3.03 0.93
CA GLN A 103 11.17 4.24 0.15
C GLN A 103 10.40 3.88 -1.11
N LEU A 104 9.47 4.75 -1.50
CA LEU A 104 8.78 4.66 -2.78
C LEU A 104 9.68 5.25 -3.87
N VAL A 105 9.88 4.50 -4.96
CA VAL A 105 10.75 4.92 -6.07
C VAL A 105 9.96 4.99 -7.37
N PRO A 106 10.36 5.88 -8.30
CA PRO A 106 9.68 6.01 -9.57
C PRO A 106 9.80 4.73 -10.41
N ILE A 107 8.74 4.45 -11.18
CA ILE A 107 8.74 3.40 -12.20
C ILE A 107 9.16 4.03 -13.52
N ASP A 108 10.14 3.44 -14.19
CA ASP A 108 10.56 3.87 -15.52
C ASP A 108 9.49 3.45 -16.55
N GLU A 109 8.73 4.42 -17.03
CA GLU A 109 7.64 4.20 -17.98
C GLU A 109 8.15 3.72 -19.37
N LYS A 110 9.44 3.92 -19.66
CA LYS A 110 10.07 3.40 -20.88
C LYS A 110 10.11 1.86 -20.94
N LEU A 111 10.00 1.20 -19.77
CA LEU A 111 9.96 -0.26 -19.70
C LEU A 111 8.65 -0.86 -20.21
N VAL A 112 7.60 -0.05 -20.37
CA VAL A 112 6.27 -0.49 -20.83
C VAL A 112 5.77 0.40 -21.97
N PRO A 113 6.46 0.38 -23.11
CA PRO A 113 6.13 1.23 -24.25
C PRO A 113 4.70 0.93 -24.74
N GLY A 114 3.96 1.99 -25.07
CA GLY A 114 2.58 1.88 -25.55
C GLY A 114 1.52 1.83 -24.45
N LEU A 115 1.89 1.82 -23.16
CA LEU A 115 0.94 1.97 -22.08
C LEU A 115 0.90 3.42 -21.57
N THR A 116 -0.29 3.94 -21.41
CA THR A 116 -0.53 5.22 -20.73
C THR A 116 -0.69 4.98 -19.24
N LEU A 117 0.28 5.43 -18.45
CA LEU A 117 0.29 5.30 -17.00
C LEU A 117 -0.12 6.61 -16.34
N GLN A 118 -1.15 6.55 -15.53
CA GLN A 118 -1.55 7.69 -14.70
C GLN A 118 -0.77 7.69 -13.37
N LYS A 119 -0.54 8.87 -12.83
CA LYS A 119 0.07 9.03 -11.50
C LYS A 119 -0.87 8.51 -10.40
N GLY A 120 -0.29 8.06 -9.29
CA GLY A 120 -1.03 7.74 -8.08
C GLY A 120 -1.77 8.97 -7.53
N LEU A 121 -2.81 8.70 -6.76
CA LEU A 121 -3.62 9.73 -6.12
C LEU A 121 -2.93 10.28 -4.88
N LYS A 122 -3.04 11.58 -4.65
CA LYS A 122 -2.59 12.23 -3.40
C LYS A 122 -3.68 12.22 -2.35
N ASP A 123 -4.92 12.30 -2.79
CA ASP A 123 -6.10 12.38 -1.94
C ASP A 123 -7.27 11.63 -2.56
N TRP A 124 -8.18 11.14 -1.73
CA TRP A 124 -9.39 10.41 -2.12
C TRP A 124 -10.44 10.47 -1.00
N ASP A 125 -11.67 10.24 -1.36
CA ASP A 125 -12.75 10.11 -0.39
C ASP A 125 -12.90 8.69 0.10
N ILE A 126 -13.20 8.55 1.39
CA ILE A 126 -13.60 7.27 1.98
C ILE A 126 -15.12 7.21 1.99
N LEU A 127 -15.66 6.13 1.47
CA LEU A 127 -17.10 5.92 1.40
C LEU A 127 -17.57 4.96 2.50
N ASN A 128 -18.72 5.23 3.08
CA ASN A 128 -19.43 4.26 3.93
C ASN A 128 -20.13 3.18 3.07
N GLU A 129 -20.89 2.27 3.71
CA GLU A 129 -21.60 1.20 3.02
C GLU A 129 -22.74 1.72 2.13
N GLN A 130 -23.24 2.92 2.41
CA GLN A 130 -24.29 3.60 1.64
C GLN A 130 -23.72 4.45 0.49
N GLY A 131 -22.39 4.45 0.30
CA GLY A 131 -21.71 5.23 -0.73
C GLY A 131 -21.60 6.71 -0.41
N GLN A 132 -21.82 7.13 0.84
CA GLN A 132 -21.66 8.51 1.28
C GLN A 132 -20.21 8.75 1.72
N ILE A 133 -19.69 9.96 1.46
CA ILE A 133 -18.36 10.37 1.92
C ILE A 133 -18.34 10.44 3.44
N VAL A 134 -17.37 9.77 4.05
CA VAL A 134 -17.19 9.74 5.50
C VAL A 134 -16.15 10.77 5.91
N GLY A 135 -16.52 11.64 6.83
CA GLY A 135 -15.58 12.56 7.46
C GLY A 135 -14.77 11.88 8.58
N PHE A 136 -13.87 12.66 9.21
CA PHE A 136 -13.14 12.25 10.42
C PHE A 136 -14.04 12.34 11.66
N ASP A 137 -15.14 11.59 11.68
CA ASP A 137 -16.15 11.59 12.75
C ASP A 137 -16.02 10.40 13.71
N GLY A 138 -15.04 9.52 13.48
CA GLY A 138 -14.82 8.32 14.28
C GLY A 138 -15.73 7.13 13.92
N THR A 139 -16.57 7.25 12.91
CA THR A 139 -17.45 6.14 12.46
C THR A 139 -16.68 4.99 11.81
N ILE A 140 -15.48 5.28 11.31
CA ILE A 140 -14.53 4.28 10.80
C ILE A 140 -13.23 4.43 11.59
N PRO A 141 -12.93 3.52 12.53
CA PRO A 141 -11.74 3.59 13.39
C PRO A 141 -10.41 3.58 12.62
N GLU A 142 -10.38 2.92 11.45
CA GLU A 142 -9.19 2.82 10.60
C GLU A 142 -9.02 4.03 9.67
N LEU A 143 -9.91 5.00 9.69
CA LEU A 143 -9.89 6.13 8.76
C LEU A 143 -8.53 6.85 8.68
N PRO A 144 -7.79 7.09 9.80
CA PRO A 144 -6.47 7.69 9.75
C PRO A 144 -5.43 6.89 8.96
N LEU A 145 -5.61 5.56 8.87
CA LEU A 145 -4.72 4.67 8.11
C LEU A 145 -5.10 4.59 6.63
N LEU A 146 -6.39 4.75 6.33
CA LEU A 146 -6.94 4.60 4.99
C LEU A 146 -6.75 5.84 4.10
N LYS A 147 -6.38 6.96 4.70
CA LYS A 147 -6.22 8.23 3.99
C LYS A 147 -5.05 9.02 4.62
N PRO A 148 -4.13 9.57 3.82
CA PRO A 148 -3.19 10.56 4.32
C PRO A 148 -3.97 11.72 4.94
N VAL A 149 -3.47 12.25 6.05
CA VAL A 149 -4.19 13.28 6.81
C VAL A 149 -4.24 14.57 6.01
N HIS A 150 -5.20 14.67 5.11
CA HIS A 150 -5.51 15.92 4.43
C HIS A 150 -6.33 16.80 5.37
N LEU A 151 -5.65 17.36 6.36
CA LEU A 151 -6.28 18.32 7.25
C LEU A 151 -6.46 19.63 6.49
N SER A 152 -7.70 20.12 6.41
CA SER A 152 -7.94 21.49 5.98
C SER A 152 -7.09 22.45 6.83
N PRO A 153 -6.62 23.60 6.31
CA PRO A 153 -5.80 24.54 7.07
C PRO A 153 -6.39 24.90 8.44
N GLN A 154 -7.71 24.95 8.55
CA GLN A 154 -8.43 25.24 9.79
C GLN A 154 -8.40 24.07 10.80
N LYS A 155 -8.35 22.80 10.34
CA LYS A 155 -8.18 21.63 11.19
C LYS A 155 -6.72 21.45 11.61
N ARG A 156 -5.75 21.84 10.76
CA ARG A 156 -4.33 21.89 11.11
C ARG A 156 -4.07 22.81 12.30
N MET A 157 -4.68 24.01 12.30
CA MET A 157 -4.58 24.96 13.42
C MET A 157 -5.16 24.42 14.72
N LYS A 158 -6.30 23.69 14.69
CA LYS A 158 -6.92 23.14 15.89
C LYS A 158 -6.17 21.95 16.50
N LEU A 159 -5.41 21.19 15.70
CA LEU A 159 -4.54 20.12 16.24
C LEU A 159 -3.23 20.68 16.82
N ALA A 160 -2.69 21.73 16.25
CA ALA A 160 -1.49 22.41 16.79
C ALA A 160 -1.70 22.99 18.20
N ASP A 161 -2.91 23.39 18.54
CA ASP A 161 -3.23 23.95 19.87
C ASP A 161 -3.29 22.91 21.01
N ASN A 162 -3.29 21.60 20.74
CA ASN A 162 -3.55 20.60 21.78
C ASN A 162 -2.45 19.58 22.10
N THR A 163 -1.34 19.49 21.30
CA THR A 163 -0.20 18.59 21.66
C THR A 163 1.05 18.94 20.82
N GLU A 164 2.00 19.66 21.41
CA GLU A 164 2.94 20.52 20.67
C GLU A 164 4.09 19.86 19.89
N LEU A 165 4.50 18.63 20.11
CA LEU A 165 5.71 18.10 19.43
C LEU A 165 5.47 16.80 18.65
N GLU A 166 4.74 15.86 19.19
CA GLU A 166 4.46 14.60 18.50
C GLU A 166 3.48 14.75 17.33
N SER A 167 2.61 15.77 17.41
CA SER A 167 1.65 16.08 16.33
C SER A 167 2.31 16.76 15.12
N GLU A 168 3.33 17.60 15.33
CA GLU A 168 4.06 18.27 14.25
C GLU A 168 4.93 17.28 13.46
N ILE A 169 5.67 16.40 14.14
CA ILE A 169 6.50 15.36 13.53
C ILE A 169 5.64 14.38 12.72
N ASN A 170 4.45 14.03 13.22
CA ASN A 170 3.51 13.20 12.49
C ASN A 170 2.94 13.90 11.25
N LEU A 171 2.66 15.19 11.32
CA LEU A 171 2.11 15.95 10.21
C LEU A 171 3.13 16.12 9.07
N GLU A 172 4.38 16.43 9.38
CA GLU A 172 5.44 16.53 8.37
C GLU A 172 5.64 15.21 7.63
N LYS A 173 5.69 14.11 8.38
CA LYS A 173 5.80 12.76 7.80
C LYS A 173 4.62 12.42 6.90
N GLU A 174 3.39 12.75 7.29
CA GLU A 174 2.21 12.51 6.47
C GLU A 174 2.23 13.34 5.18
N LEU A 175 2.67 14.61 5.25
CA LEU A 175 2.83 15.47 4.08
C LEU A 175 3.93 14.96 3.13
N GLU A 176 5.02 14.43 3.68
CA GLU A 176 6.08 13.77 2.90
C GLU A 176 5.50 12.57 2.16
N ILE A 177 4.81 11.66 2.87
CA ILE A 177 4.18 10.47 2.29
C ILE A 177 3.20 10.87 1.19
N GLU A 178 2.31 11.82 1.44
CA GLU A 178 1.35 12.32 0.44
C GLU A 178 2.06 12.81 -0.82
N SER A 179 3.18 13.53 -0.66
CA SER A 179 3.97 14.06 -1.79
C SER A 179 4.60 12.96 -2.65
N LEU A 180 4.85 11.79 -2.09
CA LEU A 180 5.46 10.64 -2.77
C LEU A 180 4.43 9.78 -3.52
N LEU A 181 3.17 9.72 -3.10
CA LEU A 181 2.16 8.84 -3.69
C LEU A 181 1.99 8.98 -5.22
N PRO A 182 2.19 10.15 -5.85
CA PRO A 182 2.20 10.27 -7.31
C PRO A 182 3.29 9.47 -8.04
N LEU A 183 4.25 8.88 -7.32
CA LEU A 183 5.21 7.92 -7.89
C LEU A 183 4.59 6.56 -8.20
N CYS A 184 3.46 6.22 -7.58
CA CYS A 184 2.65 5.07 -7.97
C CYS A 184 2.12 5.24 -9.39
N ARG A 185 1.73 4.15 -10.02
CA ARG A 185 1.14 4.16 -11.37
C ARG A 185 -0.18 3.42 -11.40
N ARG A 186 -1.11 4.01 -12.15
CA ARG A 186 -2.44 3.48 -12.39
C ARG A 186 -2.66 3.27 -13.88
N LEU A 187 -3.08 2.08 -14.26
CA LEU A 187 -3.63 1.82 -15.59
C LEU A 187 -5.14 1.97 -15.51
N ARG A 188 -5.68 2.82 -16.36
CA ARG A 188 -7.14 3.00 -16.48
C ARG A 188 -7.65 2.29 -17.72
N HIS A 189 -8.86 1.78 -17.63
CA HIS A 189 -9.53 1.08 -18.74
C HIS A 189 -9.59 1.93 -20.01
N GLN A 190 -9.98 3.19 -19.88
CA GLN A 190 -10.18 4.10 -20.99
C GLN A 190 -8.90 4.53 -21.69
N ASP A 191 -7.76 4.51 -20.97
CA ASP A 191 -6.49 5.00 -21.51
C ASP A 191 -5.77 3.94 -22.35
N ASN A 192 -6.02 2.66 -22.08
CA ASN A 192 -5.26 1.54 -22.64
C ASN A 192 -6.12 0.45 -23.29
N ASP A 193 -7.44 0.57 -23.25
CA ASP A 193 -8.38 -0.48 -23.67
C ASP A 193 -8.10 -1.85 -23.02
N THR A 194 -7.65 -1.86 -21.78
CA THR A 194 -7.31 -3.06 -21.00
C THR A 194 -8.13 -3.14 -19.72
N GLY A 195 -7.84 -4.09 -18.84
CA GLY A 195 -8.24 -4.05 -17.44
C GLY A 195 -7.52 -2.92 -16.70
N GLY A 196 -8.14 -2.37 -15.66
CA GLY A 196 -7.45 -1.45 -14.77
C GLY A 196 -6.45 -2.20 -13.87
N PHE A 197 -5.38 -1.50 -13.47
CA PHE A 197 -4.31 -2.06 -12.65
C PHE A 197 -3.62 -0.97 -11.85
N PHE A 198 -3.01 -1.34 -10.73
CA PHE A 198 -2.20 -0.47 -9.92
C PHE A 198 -0.84 -1.10 -9.67
N VAL A 199 0.20 -0.27 -9.67
CA VAL A 199 1.56 -0.68 -9.31
C VAL A 199 2.26 0.39 -8.49
N ALA A 200 3.07 -0.06 -7.51
CA ALA A 200 3.97 0.78 -6.74
C ALA A 200 5.31 0.06 -6.57
N MET A 201 6.42 0.77 -6.78
CA MET A 201 7.76 0.24 -6.60
C MET A 201 8.35 0.74 -5.29
N LEU A 202 8.56 -0.17 -4.36
CA LEU A 202 9.21 0.07 -3.08
C LEU A 202 10.66 -0.43 -3.13
N MET A 203 11.57 0.24 -2.43
CA MET A 203 12.97 -0.17 -2.34
C MET A 203 13.43 -0.15 -0.88
N HIS A 204 14.16 -1.17 -0.47
CA HIS A 204 14.86 -1.17 0.81
C HIS A 204 16.06 -0.21 0.75
N LYS A 205 16.12 0.78 1.63
CA LYS A 205 17.25 1.73 1.70
C LYS A 205 18.55 1.00 1.98
N LYS A 206 19.62 1.34 1.26
CA LYS A 206 20.93 0.66 1.41
C LYS A 206 21.57 0.86 2.78
N ASP A 207 21.35 2.04 3.37
CA ASP A 207 21.96 2.47 4.62
C ASP A 207 21.14 2.16 5.87
N ALA A 208 19.98 1.49 5.68
CA ALA A 208 19.15 1.09 6.80
C ALA A 208 19.74 -0.16 7.48
N THR A 209 20.24 0.02 8.70
CA THR A 209 20.77 -1.10 9.50
C THR A 209 19.67 -2.10 9.86
N PRO A 210 19.96 -3.42 9.81
CA PRO A 210 18.97 -4.48 10.09
C PRO A 210 18.38 -4.47 11.50
N GLN A 211 18.89 -3.64 12.41
CA GLN A 211 18.51 -3.64 13.83
C GLN A 211 17.05 -3.23 14.12
N GLY A 212 16.37 -2.57 13.20
CA GLY A 212 14.94 -2.23 13.36
C GLY A 212 13.97 -3.34 12.93
N ILE A 213 14.42 -4.31 12.13
CA ILE A 213 13.54 -5.26 11.44
C ILE A 213 13.13 -6.44 12.33
N ALA A 214 13.99 -6.84 13.27
CA ALA A 214 13.81 -8.10 14.00
C ALA A 214 12.75 -8.05 15.13
N ARG A 215 12.31 -6.89 15.59
CA ARG A 215 11.48 -6.79 16.80
C ARG A 215 10.00 -6.48 16.56
N THR A 216 9.61 -5.93 15.43
CA THR A 216 8.23 -5.45 15.22
C THR A 216 7.29 -6.55 14.72
N PHE A 217 7.78 -7.60 14.07
CA PHE A 217 6.95 -8.65 13.47
C PHE A 217 7.04 -10.04 14.14
N ILE A 218 7.83 -10.19 15.20
CA ILE A 218 7.77 -11.39 16.04
C ILE A 218 6.77 -11.12 17.17
N HIS A 219 5.51 -10.97 16.84
CA HIS A 219 4.48 -10.89 17.86
C HIS A 219 3.89 -12.26 18.14
N LYS A 220 4.32 -12.77 19.31
CA LYS A 220 3.54 -13.65 20.19
C LYS A 220 2.43 -14.50 19.55
N ARG A 221 2.82 -15.61 18.95
CA ARG A 221 2.12 -16.89 19.13
C ARG A 221 3.15 -17.99 18.91
N ALA A 222 3.75 -18.46 20.00
CA ALA A 222 4.25 -19.81 20.02
C ALA A 222 3.05 -20.70 19.66
N LEU A 223 3.18 -21.43 18.58
CA LEU A 223 2.28 -22.54 18.30
C LEU A 223 2.58 -23.63 19.32
N PRO A 224 1.57 -24.35 19.80
CA PRO A 224 1.73 -25.49 20.69
C PRO A 224 2.57 -26.57 20.08
#